data_a01e04deb3eabb475714cb7d0bcda28c
#
_entry.id   a01e04deb3eabb475714cb7d0bcda28c
#
_cell.length_a   1.000
_cell.length_b   1.000
_cell.length_c   1.000
_cell.angle_alpha   90.00
_cell.angle_beta   90.00
_cell.angle_gamma   90.00
#
_symmetry.space_group_name_H-M   'P 1'
#
loop_
_entity.id
_entity.type
_entity.pdbx_description
1 polymer ?
#
loop_
_entity_poly.entity_id
_entity_poly.type
_entity_poly.pdbx_seq_one_letter_code
_entity_poly.pdbx_strand_id
1 'polypeptide(L)'
;HHPWVLWGVEGTAEATFPYRAARGLLGAAADPARGPLGARRDDPVSRLISAQSHPDLLVLERLVEGGKTKKSISVDQSRELPEFFSKSPSQARYRVAIIDAADDLNLNAANALLKVLEEPPERGVLFLITHAPGRLLATIRSRCRRLSFPIWTPDRLETLVRNRTGAEPEDAEHAAVMAGGSPGAALALAAGAAS
;
A
#
# COMPACT_ATOMS: atom_id res chain seq x y z
N HIS A 1 9.49 -14.49 10.36
CA HIS A 1 9.01 -13.38 9.54
C HIS A 1 7.85 -13.87 8.67
N HIS A 2 6.69 -13.23 8.76
CA HIS A 2 5.51 -13.62 8.00
C HIS A 2 5.12 -12.49 7.04
N PRO A 3 4.68 -12.81 5.81
CA PRO A 3 4.06 -11.84 4.93
C PRO A 3 2.81 -11.22 5.56
N TRP A 4 2.49 -9.99 5.17
CA TRP A 4 1.35 -9.26 5.67
C TRP A 4 0.34 -9.02 4.55
N VAL A 5 -0.92 -9.38 4.78
CA VAL A 5 -2.05 -8.95 3.95
C VAL A 5 -2.72 -7.75 4.62
N LEU A 6 -2.75 -6.65 3.90
CA LEU A 6 -3.37 -5.39 4.30
C LEU A 6 -4.68 -5.25 3.53
N TRP A 7 -5.78 -5.13 4.22
CA TRP A 7 -7.07 -4.97 3.55
C TRP A 7 -7.92 -3.88 4.17
N GLY A 8 -8.68 -3.21 3.31
CA GLY A 8 -9.61 -2.16 3.66
C GLY A 8 -10.39 -1.73 2.44
N VAL A 9 -11.40 -0.89 2.65
CA VAL A 9 -12.05 -0.18 1.55
C VAL A 9 -11.01 0.76 0.94
N GLU A 10 -10.96 0.85 -0.38
CA GLU A 10 -10.01 1.71 -1.08
C GLU A 10 -9.98 3.12 -0.47
N GLY A 11 -8.78 3.59 -0.16
CA GLY A 11 -8.56 4.90 0.49
C GLY A 11 -8.63 4.91 2.02
N THR A 12 -8.71 3.74 2.70
CA THR A 12 -8.70 3.65 4.18
C THR A 12 -7.31 3.53 4.79
N ALA A 13 -6.27 3.78 4.04
CA ALA A 13 -4.84 3.70 4.38
C ALA A 13 -4.17 2.33 4.15
N GLU A 14 -4.88 1.32 3.70
CA GLU A 14 -4.34 0.00 3.34
C GLU A 14 -3.26 0.11 2.25
N ALA A 15 -3.42 1.04 1.30
CA ALA A 15 -2.43 1.31 0.27
C ALA A 15 -1.31 2.27 0.74
N THR A 16 -1.58 3.13 1.73
CA THR A 16 -0.61 4.12 2.23
C THR A 16 0.33 3.52 3.27
N PHE A 17 -0.18 2.62 4.10
CA PHE A 17 0.57 2.03 5.21
C PHE A 17 1.86 1.32 4.76
N PRO A 18 1.88 0.45 3.72
CA PRO A 18 3.09 -0.25 3.31
C PRO A 18 4.20 0.69 2.88
N TYR A 19 3.88 1.76 2.18
CA TYR A 19 4.88 2.76 1.76
C TYR A 19 5.43 3.56 2.95
N ARG A 20 4.60 3.86 3.95
CA ARG A 20 5.07 4.50 5.19
C ARG A 20 5.94 3.56 6.01
N ALA A 21 5.53 2.30 6.14
CA ALA A 21 6.32 1.27 6.80
C ALA A 21 7.65 1.02 6.07
N ALA A 22 7.64 1.00 4.73
CA ALA A 22 8.84 0.87 3.92
C ALA A 22 9.86 2.00 4.19
N ARG A 23 9.41 3.24 4.34
CA ARG A 23 10.31 4.35 4.70
C ARG A 23 11.06 4.07 6.00
N GLY A 24 10.35 3.65 7.04
CA GLY A 24 10.98 3.28 8.31
C GLY A 24 11.92 2.08 8.21
N LEU A 25 11.50 1.03 7.50
CA LEU A 25 12.28 -0.20 7.33
C LEU A 25 13.54 0.02 6.48
N LEU A 26 13.48 0.94 5.52
CA LEU A 26 14.58 1.24 4.61
C LEU A 26 15.47 2.41 5.08
N GLY A 27 15.20 2.95 6.27
CA GLY A 27 16.10 3.87 6.95
C GLY A 27 15.87 5.36 6.65
N ALA A 28 14.67 5.74 6.20
CA ALA A 28 14.31 7.15 6.08
C ALA A 28 14.32 7.85 7.46
N ALA A 29 14.76 9.09 7.49
CA ALA A 29 14.76 9.88 8.71
C ALA A 29 13.33 10.08 9.23
N ALA A 30 13.10 9.73 10.51
CA ALA A 30 11.81 9.87 11.15
C ALA A 30 11.37 11.33 11.26
N ASP A 31 10.07 11.56 11.14
CA ASP A 31 9.42 12.84 11.37
C ASP A 31 8.19 12.62 12.28
N PRO A 32 8.35 12.74 13.60
CA PRO A 32 7.27 12.52 14.57
C PRO A 32 6.06 13.44 14.36
N ALA A 33 6.26 14.63 13.79
CA ALA A 33 5.17 15.56 13.47
C ALA A 33 4.18 15.00 12.43
N ARG A 34 4.60 13.96 11.69
CA ARG A 34 3.80 13.26 10.68
C ARG A 34 3.20 11.94 11.17
N GLY A 35 3.23 11.71 12.48
CA GLY A 35 2.70 10.52 13.13
C GLY A 35 3.72 9.39 13.32
N PRO A 36 3.30 8.25 13.90
CA PRO A 36 4.20 7.17 14.34
C PRO A 36 5.07 6.56 13.23
N LEU A 37 4.58 6.55 11.99
CA LEU A 37 5.32 6.10 10.80
C LEU A 37 5.71 7.28 9.91
N GLY A 38 5.76 8.48 10.48
CA GLY A 38 6.15 9.68 9.75
C GLY A 38 7.62 9.66 9.37
N ALA A 39 7.92 10.07 8.14
CA ALA A 39 9.27 10.26 7.65
C ALA A 39 9.39 11.60 6.93
N ARG A 40 10.59 12.17 6.95
CA ARG A 40 10.89 13.42 6.23
C ARG A 40 10.77 13.18 4.73
N ARG A 41 10.05 14.08 4.05
CA ARG A 41 9.87 13.98 2.58
C ARG A 41 11.13 14.32 1.80
N ASP A 42 11.95 15.20 2.34
CA ASP A 42 13.23 15.66 1.77
C ASP A 42 14.38 14.67 2.01
N ASP A 43 14.17 13.63 2.81
CA ASP A 43 15.14 12.58 3.04
C ASP A 43 15.42 11.80 1.74
N PRO A 44 16.71 11.49 1.42
CA PRO A 44 17.06 10.77 0.20
C PRO A 44 16.35 9.41 0.06
N VAL A 45 16.20 8.65 1.14
CA VAL A 45 15.50 7.35 1.13
C VAL A 45 14.02 7.55 0.81
N SER A 46 13.37 8.55 1.43
CA SER A 46 11.97 8.89 1.15
C SER A 46 11.75 9.25 -0.33
N ARG A 47 12.68 9.97 -0.94
CA ARG A 47 12.64 10.31 -2.38
C ARG A 47 12.76 9.08 -3.26
N LEU A 48 13.70 8.18 -2.95
CA LEU A 48 13.88 6.93 -3.69
C LEU A 48 12.65 6.03 -3.59
N ILE A 49 12.01 5.95 -2.43
CA ILE A 49 10.78 5.17 -2.25
C ILE A 49 9.64 5.78 -3.03
N SER A 50 9.47 7.10 -2.99
CA SER A 50 8.42 7.79 -3.77
C SER A 50 8.59 7.63 -5.28
N ALA A 51 9.83 7.55 -5.76
CA ALA A 51 10.17 7.28 -7.15
C ALA A 51 10.19 5.77 -7.48
N GLN A 52 9.93 4.89 -6.52
CA GLN A 52 10.05 3.42 -6.66
C GLN A 52 11.41 2.97 -7.21
N SER A 53 12.47 3.67 -6.83
CA SER A 53 13.85 3.43 -7.32
C SER A 53 14.84 3.02 -6.23
N HIS A 54 14.36 2.77 -5.00
CA HIS A 54 15.23 2.28 -3.93
C HIS A 54 15.66 0.83 -4.23
N PRO A 55 16.97 0.49 -4.14
CA PRO A 55 17.45 -0.85 -4.51
C PRO A 55 16.91 -1.98 -3.62
N ASP A 56 16.49 -1.68 -2.40
CA ASP A 56 15.91 -2.64 -1.47
C ASP A 56 14.38 -2.58 -1.40
N LEU A 57 13.73 -1.90 -2.37
CA LEU A 57 12.30 -1.85 -2.56
C LEU A 57 11.91 -2.45 -3.92
N LEU A 58 10.92 -3.35 -3.93
CA LEU A 58 10.25 -3.82 -5.14
C LEU A 58 8.75 -3.54 -5.00
N VAL A 59 8.17 -2.86 -5.99
CA VAL A 59 6.73 -2.65 -6.07
C VAL A 59 6.20 -3.36 -7.30
N LEU A 60 5.25 -4.27 -7.11
CA LEU A 60 4.50 -4.90 -8.19
C LEU A 60 3.12 -4.28 -8.26
N GLU A 61 2.82 -3.70 -9.39
CA GLU A 61 1.54 -3.09 -9.73
C GLU A 61 1.22 -3.34 -11.21
N ARG A 62 0.00 -3.05 -11.62
CA ARG A 62 -0.36 -3.16 -13.04
C ARG A 62 0.47 -2.20 -13.87
N LEU A 63 1.16 -2.73 -14.88
CA LEU A 63 1.98 -1.91 -15.79
C LEU A 63 1.12 -0.98 -16.63
N VAL A 64 1.70 0.18 -16.95
CA VAL A 64 1.13 1.14 -17.91
C VAL A 64 1.97 1.09 -19.19
N GLU A 65 1.37 0.71 -20.28
CA GLU A 65 2.00 0.65 -21.61
C GLU A 65 1.16 1.43 -22.61
N GLY A 66 1.78 2.35 -23.34
CA GLY A 66 1.09 3.16 -24.35
C GLY A 66 -0.09 3.97 -23.76
N GLY A 67 0.00 4.44 -22.53
CA GLY A 67 -1.06 5.18 -21.84
C GLY A 67 -2.23 4.33 -21.34
N LYS A 68 -2.15 2.99 -21.47
CA LYS A 68 -3.18 2.07 -20.99
C LYS A 68 -2.64 1.20 -19.84
N THR A 69 -3.40 1.12 -18.76
CA THR A 69 -3.09 0.21 -17.64
C THR A 69 -3.44 -1.22 -18.03
N LYS A 70 -2.52 -2.15 -17.82
CA LYS A 70 -2.75 -3.59 -18.00
C LYS A 70 -3.87 -4.07 -17.07
N LYS A 71 -4.56 -5.14 -17.47
CA LYS A 71 -5.69 -5.70 -16.69
C LYS A 71 -5.25 -6.43 -15.42
N SER A 72 -4.01 -6.93 -15.39
CA SER A 72 -3.49 -7.71 -14.27
C SER A 72 -1.98 -7.55 -14.11
N ILE A 73 -1.50 -7.94 -12.93
CA ILE A 73 -0.08 -8.18 -12.66
C ILE A 73 0.26 -9.55 -13.23
N SER A 74 1.29 -9.61 -14.08
CA SER A 74 1.66 -10.82 -14.82
C SER A 74 2.47 -11.80 -13.97
N VAL A 75 2.55 -13.04 -14.43
CA VAL A 75 3.43 -14.05 -13.82
C VAL A 75 4.91 -13.65 -13.92
N ASP A 76 5.32 -12.97 -14.99
CA ASP A 76 6.71 -12.54 -15.15
C ASP A 76 7.09 -11.49 -14.11
N GLN A 77 6.20 -10.54 -13.80
CA GLN A 77 6.39 -9.62 -12.68
C GLN A 77 6.49 -10.36 -11.34
N SER A 78 5.62 -11.33 -11.07
CA SER A 78 5.66 -12.11 -9.82
C SER A 78 6.93 -12.94 -9.66
N ARG A 79 7.55 -13.35 -10.76
CA ARG A 79 8.84 -14.07 -10.76
C ARG A 79 10.02 -13.19 -10.33
N GLU A 80 9.87 -11.87 -10.38
CA GLU A 80 10.89 -10.94 -9.85
C GLU A 80 11.04 -11.06 -8.33
N LEU A 81 9.99 -11.45 -7.61
CA LEU A 81 10.03 -11.55 -6.14
C LEU A 81 11.06 -12.56 -5.60
N PRO A 82 11.12 -13.81 -6.07
CA PRO A 82 12.15 -14.76 -5.63
C PRO A 82 13.55 -14.26 -5.91
N GLU A 83 13.79 -13.66 -7.07
CA GLU A 83 15.10 -13.10 -7.41
C GLU A 83 15.45 -11.91 -6.50
N PHE A 84 14.51 -10.99 -6.29
CA PHE A 84 14.68 -9.86 -5.40
C PHE A 84 15.03 -10.28 -3.98
N PHE A 85 14.31 -11.25 -3.42
CA PHE A 85 14.53 -11.73 -2.07
C PHE A 85 15.71 -12.71 -1.92
N SER A 86 16.25 -13.24 -3.02
CA SER A 86 17.46 -14.07 -2.98
C SER A 86 18.73 -13.24 -2.69
N LYS A 87 18.69 -11.94 -2.90
CA LYS A 87 19.81 -11.03 -2.71
C LYS A 87 19.77 -10.44 -1.29
N SER A 88 20.93 -10.24 -0.70
CA SER A 88 21.04 -9.48 0.54
C SER A 88 20.64 -8.01 0.34
N PRO A 89 20.16 -7.32 1.40
CA PRO A 89 19.93 -5.88 1.34
C PRO A 89 21.19 -5.13 0.89
N SER A 90 21.00 -4.16 -0.01
CA SER A 90 22.10 -3.39 -0.61
C SER A 90 22.48 -2.18 0.24
N GLN A 91 21.51 -1.43 0.73
CA GLN A 91 21.71 -0.19 1.47
C GLN A 91 21.02 -0.19 2.83
N ALA A 92 19.92 -0.92 2.95
CA ALA A 92 19.08 -0.97 4.14
C ALA A 92 19.32 -2.25 4.95
N ARG A 93 18.65 -2.34 6.09
CA ARG A 93 18.64 -3.55 6.93
C ARG A 93 17.73 -4.64 6.39
N TYR A 94 16.69 -4.26 5.65
CA TYR A 94 15.66 -5.14 5.11
C TYR A 94 15.50 -4.93 3.60
N ARG A 95 14.92 -5.94 2.93
CA ARG A 95 14.31 -5.80 1.61
C ARG A 95 12.80 -5.78 1.76
N VAL A 96 12.15 -4.86 1.11
CA VAL A 96 10.70 -4.67 1.18
C VAL A 96 10.09 -4.85 -0.19
N ALA A 97 9.07 -5.70 -0.29
CA ALA A 97 8.25 -5.81 -1.49
C ALA A 97 6.79 -5.44 -1.17
N ILE A 98 6.16 -4.73 -2.09
CA ILE A 98 4.77 -4.31 -2.01
C ILE A 98 4.06 -4.80 -3.26
N ILE A 99 2.95 -5.53 -3.11
CA ILE A 99 2.07 -5.89 -4.21
C ILE A 99 0.79 -5.04 -4.12
N ASP A 100 0.60 -4.15 -5.09
CA ASP A 100 -0.47 -3.17 -5.14
C ASP A 100 -1.26 -3.29 -6.45
N ALA A 101 -2.36 -3.99 -6.50
CA ALA A 101 -2.96 -4.77 -5.42
C ALA A 101 -2.87 -6.27 -5.72
N ALA A 102 -2.94 -7.09 -4.67
CA ALA A 102 -2.95 -8.54 -4.83
C ALA A 102 -4.19 -9.05 -5.59
N ASP A 103 -5.28 -8.27 -5.57
CA ASP A 103 -6.50 -8.53 -6.38
C ASP A 103 -6.22 -8.51 -7.89
N ASP A 104 -5.17 -7.83 -8.31
CA ASP A 104 -4.76 -7.69 -9.70
C ASP A 104 -3.84 -8.84 -10.19
N LEU A 105 -3.43 -9.76 -9.31
CA LEU A 105 -2.67 -10.94 -9.70
C LEU A 105 -3.56 -11.89 -10.52
N ASN A 106 -3.07 -12.31 -11.69
CA ASN A 106 -3.70 -13.44 -12.36
C ASN A 106 -3.38 -14.75 -11.62
N LEU A 107 -4.06 -15.84 -11.97
CA LEU A 107 -3.89 -17.12 -11.26
C LEU A 107 -2.44 -17.62 -11.27
N ASN A 108 -1.74 -17.48 -12.40
CA ASN A 108 -0.35 -17.92 -12.53
C ASN A 108 0.59 -17.05 -11.68
N ALA A 109 0.35 -15.74 -11.63
CA ALA A 109 1.10 -14.81 -10.78
C ALA A 109 0.86 -15.11 -9.29
N ALA A 110 -0.37 -15.36 -8.90
CA ALA A 110 -0.71 -15.74 -7.52
C ALA A 110 -0.05 -17.06 -7.10
N ASN A 111 -0.01 -18.06 -7.98
CA ASN A 111 0.69 -19.33 -7.72
C ASN A 111 2.21 -19.15 -7.64
N ALA A 112 2.81 -18.29 -8.47
CA ALA A 112 4.24 -18.00 -8.41
C ALA A 112 4.63 -17.34 -7.08
N LEU A 113 3.73 -16.57 -6.47
CA LEU A 113 3.91 -15.94 -5.17
C LEU A 113 4.00 -16.96 -4.02
N LEU A 114 3.30 -18.10 -4.12
CA LEU A 114 3.24 -19.10 -3.05
C LEU A 114 4.62 -19.58 -2.60
N LYS A 115 5.57 -19.69 -3.50
CA LYS A 115 6.94 -20.12 -3.18
C LYS A 115 7.61 -19.16 -2.18
N VAL A 116 7.46 -17.85 -2.38
CA VAL A 116 7.99 -16.83 -1.47
C VAL A 116 7.26 -16.85 -0.13
N LEU A 117 5.95 -17.14 -0.14
CA LEU A 117 5.16 -17.23 1.08
C LEU A 117 5.49 -18.46 1.93
N GLU A 118 5.88 -19.54 1.29
CA GLU A 118 6.27 -20.81 1.96
C GLU A 118 7.66 -20.71 2.59
N GLU A 119 8.58 -20.01 1.94
CA GLU A 119 9.96 -19.82 2.38
C GLU A 119 10.26 -18.30 2.47
N PRO A 120 9.68 -17.60 3.44
CA PRO A 120 9.89 -16.15 3.55
C PRO A 120 11.36 -15.84 3.85
N PRO A 121 11.93 -14.85 3.15
CA PRO A 121 13.34 -14.50 3.31
C PRO A 121 13.62 -13.91 4.70
N GLU A 122 14.79 -14.18 5.25
CA GLU A 122 15.17 -13.81 6.62
C GLU A 122 15.08 -12.29 6.88
N ARG A 123 15.52 -11.48 5.93
CA ARG A 123 15.47 -10.01 5.99
C ARG A 123 14.50 -9.40 4.98
N GLY A 124 13.50 -10.18 4.59
CA GLY A 124 12.47 -9.75 3.67
C GLY A 124 11.17 -9.40 4.39
N VAL A 125 10.54 -8.32 3.95
CA VAL A 125 9.20 -7.92 4.37
C VAL A 125 8.33 -7.82 3.12
N LEU A 126 7.21 -8.54 3.10
CA LEU A 126 6.26 -8.55 1.98
C LEU A 126 4.91 -8.02 2.46
N PHE A 127 4.44 -6.99 1.79
CA PHE A 127 3.10 -6.43 1.96
C PHE A 127 2.24 -6.74 0.73
N LEU A 128 1.07 -7.32 0.98
CA LEU A 128 0.04 -7.60 -0.01
C LEU A 128 -1.15 -6.68 0.27
N ILE A 129 -1.41 -5.71 -0.59
CA ILE A 129 -2.58 -4.85 -0.50
C ILE A 129 -3.74 -5.57 -1.18
N THR A 130 -4.90 -5.62 -0.53
CA THR A 130 -6.13 -6.16 -1.13
C THR A 130 -7.35 -5.33 -0.74
N HIS A 131 -8.25 -5.13 -1.68
CA HIS A 131 -9.56 -4.51 -1.46
C HIS A 131 -10.68 -5.55 -1.34
N ALA A 132 -10.39 -6.80 -1.74
CA ALA A 132 -11.33 -7.92 -1.73
C ALA A 132 -10.67 -9.20 -1.19
N PRO A 133 -10.41 -9.30 0.13
CA PRO A 133 -9.65 -10.40 0.73
C PRO A 133 -10.30 -11.77 0.50
N GLY A 134 -11.61 -11.82 0.28
CA GLY A 134 -12.33 -13.05 -0.07
C GLY A 134 -12.00 -13.60 -1.45
N ARG A 135 -11.45 -12.77 -2.35
CA ARG A 135 -11.03 -13.16 -3.70
C ARG A 135 -9.60 -13.71 -3.75
N LEU A 136 -8.79 -13.42 -2.74
CA LEU A 136 -7.45 -14.00 -2.64
C LEU A 136 -7.52 -15.52 -2.46
N LEU A 137 -6.58 -16.23 -3.08
CA LEU A 137 -6.43 -17.66 -2.88
C LEU A 137 -6.33 -17.99 -1.38
N ALA A 138 -7.06 -19.02 -0.95
CA ALA A 138 -7.01 -19.48 0.44
C ALA A 138 -5.58 -19.85 0.88
N THR A 139 -4.79 -20.39 -0.05
CA THR A 139 -3.38 -20.73 0.13
C THR A 139 -2.49 -19.51 0.42
N ILE A 140 -2.79 -18.35 -0.14
CA ILE A 140 -2.13 -17.08 0.18
C ILE A 140 -2.57 -16.61 1.56
N ARG A 141 -3.88 -16.54 1.80
CA ARG A 141 -4.45 -16.04 3.07
C ARG A 141 -3.96 -16.82 4.29
N SER A 142 -3.81 -18.13 4.17
CA SER A 142 -3.38 -18.98 5.28
C SER A 142 -1.92 -18.78 5.69
N ARG A 143 -1.10 -18.23 4.80
CA ARG A 143 0.35 -18.01 5.01
C ARG A 143 0.69 -16.59 5.43
N CYS A 144 -0.28 -15.70 5.47
CA CYS A 144 -0.08 -14.28 5.77
C CYS A 144 -0.72 -13.87 7.09
N ARG A 145 -0.10 -12.94 7.78
CA ARG A 145 -0.74 -12.20 8.86
C ARG A 145 -1.67 -11.15 8.25
N ARG A 146 -2.77 -10.88 8.92
CA ARG A 146 -3.76 -9.92 8.44
C ARG A 146 -3.69 -8.63 9.25
N LEU A 147 -3.75 -7.52 8.54
CA LEU A 147 -3.96 -6.20 9.10
C LEU A 147 -5.14 -5.55 8.37
N SER A 148 -6.22 -5.31 9.08
CA SER A 148 -7.42 -4.68 8.53
C SER A 148 -7.45 -3.19 8.87
N PHE A 149 -7.92 -2.39 7.92
CA PHE A 149 -8.14 -0.96 8.06
C PHE A 149 -9.65 -0.73 8.07
N PRO A 150 -10.25 -0.42 9.23
CA PRO A 150 -11.69 -0.23 9.32
C PRO A 150 -12.12 1.02 8.57
N ILE A 151 -13.35 0.99 8.06
CA ILE A 151 -14.00 2.19 7.52
C ILE A 151 -14.18 3.24 8.63
N TRP A 152 -14.13 4.50 8.24
CA TRP A 152 -14.33 5.60 9.16
C TRP A 152 -15.82 5.99 9.25
N THR A 153 -16.22 6.47 10.42
CA THR A 153 -17.57 7.05 10.60
C THR A 153 -17.68 8.39 9.86
N PRO A 154 -18.88 8.79 9.42
CA PRO A 154 -19.08 10.10 8.79
C PRO A 154 -18.56 11.26 9.61
N ASP A 155 -18.80 11.30 10.91
CA ASP A 155 -18.33 12.38 11.80
C ASP A 155 -16.80 12.50 11.80
N ARG A 156 -16.11 11.36 11.78
CA ARG A 156 -14.65 11.33 11.72
C ARG A 156 -14.12 11.79 10.36
N LEU A 157 -14.83 11.45 9.29
CA LEU A 157 -14.49 11.91 7.94
C LEU A 157 -14.75 13.39 7.76
N GLU A 158 -15.87 13.92 8.25
CA GLU A 158 -16.16 15.34 8.26
C GLU A 158 -15.06 16.12 8.98
N THR A 159 -14.69 15.69 10.18
CA THR A 159 -13.58 16.31 10.94
C THR A 159 -12.27 16.29 10.14
N LEU A 160 -11.96 15.18 9.47
CA LEU A 160 -10.77 15.07 8.61
C LEU A 160 -10.82 16.07 7.46
N VAL A 161 -11.95 16.14 6.76
CA VAL A 161 -12.12 17.03 5.60
C VAL A 161 -11.94 18.48 6.03
N ARG A 162 -12.66 18.93 7.07
CA ARG A 162 -12.57 20.30 7.59
C ARG A 162 -11.13 20.67 7.96
N ASN A 163 -10.43 19.78 8.68
CA ASN A 163 -9.07 20.05 9.14
C ASN A 163 -8.04 20.06 8.01
N ARG A 164 -8.27 19.34 6.93
CA ARG A 164 -7.32 19.22 5.82
C ARG A 164 -7.57 20.19 4.67
N THR A 165 -8.82 20.52 4.42
CA THR A 165 -9.21 21.34 3.26
C THR A 165 -9.74 22.71 3.64
N GLY A 166 -10.16 22.91 4.88
CA GLY A 166 -10.86 24.12 5.31
C GLY A 166 -12.27 24.23 4.73
N ALA A 167 -12.86 23.14 4.23
CA ALA A 167 -14.20 23.10 3.66
C ALA A 167 -15.26 23.57 4.68
N GLU A 168 -16.31 24.21 4.16
CA GLU A 168 -17.47 24.56 4.97
C GLU A 168 -18.16 23.32 5.54
N PRO A 169 -18.84 23.43 6.68
CA PRO A 169 -19.45 22.27 7.36
C PRO A 169 -20.35 21.42 6.46
N GLU A 170 -21.21 22.06 5.66
CA GLU A 170 -22.15 21.37 4.76
C GLU A 170 -21.43 20.56 3.67
N ASP A 171 -20.37 21.13 3.07
CA ASP A 171 -19.56 20.47 2.05
C ASP A 171 -18.77 19.29 2.65
N ALA A 172 -18.24 19.47 3.85
CA ALA A 172 -17.51 18.43 4.56
C ALA A 172 -18.42 17.27 4.98
N GLU A 173 -19.61 17.55 5.46
CA GLU A 173 -20.64 16.55 5.80
C GLU A 173 -21.04 15.75 4.55
N HIS A 174 -21.34 16.46 3.44
CA HIS A 174 -21.68 15.83 2.18
C HIS A 174 -20.59 14.88 1.68
N ALA A 175 -19.34 15.36 1.65
CA ALA A 175 -18.20 14.56 1.26
C ALA A 175 -18.01 13.33 2.17
N ALA A 176 -18.19 13.50 3.49
CA ALA A 176 -18.08 12.43 4.47
C ALA A 176 -19.11 11.32 4.26
N VAL A 177 -20.37 11.68 4.01
CA VAL A 177 -21.46 10.72 3.76
C VAL A 177 -21.23 9.97 2.45
N MET A 178 -20.85 10.67 1.38
CA MET A 178 -20.65 10.09 0.06
C MET A 178 -19.39 9.22 -0.04
N ALA A 179 -18.44 9.41 0.87
CA ALA A 179 -17.16 8.69 0.86
C ALA A 179 -17.23 7.22 1.26
N GLY A 180 -18.36 6.73 1.80
CA GLY A 180 -18.54 5.33 2.16
C GLY A 180 -17.50 4.81 3.18
N GLY A 181 -17.04 5.67 4.08
CA GLY A 181 -16.05 5.31 5.11
C GLY A 181 -14.58 5.45 4.67
N SER A 182 -14.32 5.96 3.45
CA SER A 182 -12.98 6.14 2.89
C SER A 182 -12.45 7.57 3.11
N PRO A 183 -11.38 7.76 3.91
CA PRO A 183 -10.72 9.07 4.07
C PRO A 183 -10.21 9.66 2.74
N GLY A 184 -9.64 8.82 1.89
CA GLY A 184 -9.14 9.25 0.59
C GLY A 184 -10.26 9.73 -0.33
N ALA A 185 -11.40 9.01 -0.37
CA ALA A 185 -12.58 9.42 -1.14
C ALA A 185 -13.18 10.72 -0.60
N ALA A 186 -13.27 10.89 0.73
CA ALA A 186 -13.78 12.10 1.34
C ALA A 186 -12.97 13.35 0.96
N LEU A 187 -11.64 13.23 1.02
CA LEU A 187 -10.75 14.33 0.62
C LEU A 187 -10.83 14.64 -0.88
N ALA A 188 -10.96 13.63 -1.73
CA ALA A 188 -11.11 13.80 -3.17
C ALA A 188 -12.45 14.49 -3.53
N LEU A 189 -13.55 14.09 -2.88
CA LEU A 189 -14.85 14.69 -3.06
C LEU A 189 -14.86 16.17 -2.63
N ALA A 190 -14.26 16.47 -1.48
CA ALA A 190 -14.13 17.85 -1.00
C ALA A 190 -13.28 18.71 -1.93
N ALA A 191 -12.21 18.19 -2.52
CA ALA A 191 -11.38 18.90 -3.49
C ALA A 191 -12.13 19.17 -4.81
N GLY A 192 -12.99 18.24 -5.25
CA GLY A 192 -13.84 18.39 -6.44
C GLY A 192 -14.99 19.39 -6.26
N ALA A 193 -15.48 19.57 -5.04
CA ALA A 193 -16.51 20.55 -4.72
C ALA A 193 -15.98 22.00 -4.66
N ALA A 194 -14.67 22.16 -4.48
CA ALA A 194 -14.00 23.47 -4.41
C ALA A 194 -13.51 24.00 -5.78
N SER A 195 -13.72 23.23 -6.86
CA SER A 195 -13.40 23.57 -8.25
C SER A 195 -14.64 23.90 -9.07
#